data_aba4cdc9eab7813123f7ffa90e1cebcf
#
_entry.id   aba4cdc9eab7813123f7ffa90e1cebcf
#
_cell.length_a   1.000
_cell.length_b   1.000
_cell.length_c   1.000
_cell.angle_alpha   90.00
_cell.angle_beta   90.00
_cell.angle_gamma   90.00
#
_symmetry.space_group_name_H-M   'P 1'
#
loop_
_entity.id
_entity.type
_entity.pdbx_description
1 polymer ?
#
loop_
_entity_poly.entity_id
_entity_poly.type
_entity_poly.pdbx_seq_one_letter_code
_entity_poly.pdbx_strand_id
1 'polypeptide(L)'
;MKNQLPVIANVKGLGQIVEVCSEYHVELQQLKDSSARLISPRDEAYARLHTRGKEKIGIIYGTRTTAGFEFTKGELPIFRVNSRLNDVKMGKLVVDANKKRKYFNTKTRKEYDESLVEAKKDENKDPKDRNVIVLPSRDSFTISDKEHWDIFECALKDQAKPYFEYNGPITVYPIHKGTVDEQDGTILNVLWFRSYEGASIFYGFSRNLNHDDRARGVYEEKDENINSFGKDYTKYLTLLSEIKKGKMPVSKLIEVEKFLKKLKEG
;
A
#
# COMPACT_ATOMS: atom_id res chain seq x y z
N MET A 1 -18.64 3.29 -21.76
CA MET A 1 -17.18 3.54 -21.76
C MET A 1 -16.76 3.72 -20.31
N LYS A 2 -15.75 2.97 -19.81
CA LYS A 2 -15.20 3.23 -18.47
C LYS A 2 -14.47 4.57 -18.51
N ASN A 3 -14.75 5.46 -17.58
CA ASN A 3 -14.03 6.72 -17.46
C ASN A 3 -12.56 6.41 -17.15
N GLN A 4 -11.70 6.68 -18.10
CA GLN A 4 -10.26 6.48 -17.94
C GLN A 4 -9.70 7.66 -17.14
N LEU A 5 -9.08 7.37 -16.01
CA LEU A 5 -8.44 8.38 -15.18
C LEU A 5 -7.14 8.89 -15.83
N PRO A 6 -6.72 10.13 -15.53
CA PRO A 6 -5.49 10.67 -16.07
C PRO A 6 -4.27 9.88 -15.56
N VAL A 7 -3.46 9.37 -16.48
CA VAL A 7 -2.20 8.71 -16.19
C VAL A 7 -1.14 9.77 -15.92
N ILE A 8 -0.50 9.70 -14.75
CA ILE A 8 0.56 10.62 -14.35
C ILE A 8 1.97 10.03 -14.55
N ALA A 9 2.08 8.70 -14.56
CA ALA A 9 3.33 8.00 -14.88
C ALA A 9 3.09 6.56 -15.31
N ASN A 10 4.08 6.03 -16.04
CA ASN A 10 4.21 4.60 -16.32
C ASN A 10 5.46 4.10 -15.58
N VAL A 11 5.28 3.11 -14.72
CA VAL A 11 6.35 2.55 -13.89
C VAL A 11 6.51 1.08 -14.24
N LYS A 12 7.64 0.73 -14.84
CA LYS A 12 7.95 -0.65 -15.24
C LYS A 12 7.87 -1.57 -14.00
N GLY A 13 7.16 -2.67 -14.12
CA GLY A 13 6.96 -3.63 -13.03
C GLY A 13 5.88 -3.26 -12.03
N LEU A 14 5.24 -2.08 -12.17
CA LEU A 14 4.10 -1.67 -11.36
C LEU A 14 2.87 -1.38 -12.23
N GLY A 15 3.06 -0.68 -13.34
CA GLY A 15 1.99 -0.31 -14.25
C GLY A 15 1.78 1.20 -14.37
N GLN A 16 0.59 1.59 -14.80
CA GLN A 16 0.23 2.99 -14.96
C GLN A 16 -0.26 3.57 -13.64
N ILE A 17 0.37 4.65 -13.21
CA ILE A 17 -0.08 5.41 -12.03
C ILE A 17 -1.08 6.46 -12.49
N VAL A 18 -2.24 6.47 -11.86
CA VAL A 18 -3.29 7.47 -12.05
C VAL A 18 -3.48 8.27 -10.76
N GLU A 19 -4.00 9.48 -10.88
CA GLU A 19 -4.26 10.33 -9.74
C GLU A 19 -5.71 10.84 -9.78
N VAL A 20 -6.35 10.85 -8.64
CA VAL A 20 -7.65 11.45 -8.40
C VAL A 20 -7.54 12.44 -7.25
N CYS A 21 -8.34 13.51 -7.32
CA CYS A 21 -8.34 14.58 -6.32
C CYS A 21 -9.78 14.88 -5.95
N SER A 22 -10.20 14.45 -4.78
CA SER A 22 -11.56 14.64 -4.27
C SER A 22 -11.65 14.28 -2.78
N GLU A 23 -12.85 14.22 -2.25
CA GLU A 23 -13.10 13.60 -0.96
C GLU A 23 -12.75 12.10 -1.00
N TYR A 24 -12.20 11.56 0.07
CA TYR A 24 -11.60 10.22 0.08
C TYR A 24 -12.52 9.11 -0.45
N HIS A 25 -13.78 9.09 -0.05
CA HIS A 25 -14.72 8.07 -0.52
C HIS A 25 -15.06 8.20 -2.01
N VAL A 26 -15.01 9.43 -2.55
CA VAL A 26 -15.21 9.68 -3.99
C VAL A 26 -13.99 9.21 -4.76
N GLU A 27 -12.78 9.45 -4.25
CA GLU A 27 -11.54 8.92 -4.84
C GLU A 27 -11.56 7.40 -4.92
N LEU A 28 -11.92 6.73 -3.81
CA LEU A 28 -12.04 5.27 -3.77
C LEU A 28 -13.05 4.75 -4.80
N GLN A 29 -14.18 5.45 -4.95
CA GLN A 29 -15.19 5.07 -5.93
C GLN A 29 -14.68 5.28 -7.36
N GLN A 30 -14.05 6.40 -7.65
CA GLN A 30 -13.48 6.69 -8.96
C GLN A 30 -12.39 5.68 -9.37
N LEU A 31 -11.49 5.33 -8.44
CA LEU A 31 -10.49 4.30 -8.66
C LEU A 31 -11.15 2.95 -8.97
N LYS A 32 -12.13 2.55 -8.17
CA LYS A 32 -12.88 1.30 -8.36
C LYS A 32 -13.60 1.25 -9.70
N ASP A 33 -14.30 2.32 -10.07
CA ASP A 33 -15.07 2.40 -11.32
C ASP A 33 -14.16 2.35 -12.56
N SER A 34 -12.95 2.87 -12.43
CA SER A 34 -11.93 2.82 -13.47
C SER A 34 -11.13 1.51 -13.48
N SER A 35 -11.33 0.62 -12.50
CA SER A 35 -10.55 -0.60 -12.27
C SER A 35 -9.08 -0.38 -11.90
N ALA A 36 -8.77 0.78 -11.32
CA ALA A 36 -7.50 1.04 -10.67
C ALA A 36 -7.59 0.63 -9.20
N ARG A 37 -6.55 -0.01 -8.66
CA ARG A 37 -6.45 -0.23 -7.22
C ARG A 37 -5.80 0.97 -6.54
N LEU A 38 -6.20 1.28 -5.30
CA LEU A 38 -5.51 2.29 -4.49
C LEU A 38 -4.06 1.87 -4.27
N ILE A 39 -3.14 2.83 -4.38
CA ILE A 39 -1.70 2.57 -4.22
C ILE A 39 -1.37 2.18 -2.78
N SER A 40 -0.51 1.18 -2.61
CA SER A 40 0.04 0.82 -1.29
C SER A 40 1.26 1.70 -0.94
N PRO A 41 1.66 1.80 0.35
CA PRO A 41 2.90 2.49 0.71
C PRO A 41 4.13 1.89 0.01
N ARG A 42 4.17 0.57 -0.14
CA ARG A 42 5.20 -0.14 -0.89
C ARG A 42 5.29 0.32 -2.35
N ASP A 43 4.14 0.35 -3.02
CA ASP A 43 4.09 0.72 -4.44
C ASP A 43 4.36 2.20 -4.66
N GLU A 44 3.95 3.06 -3.73
CA GLU A 44 4.29 4.47 -3.76
C GLU A 44 5.81 4.68 -3.61
N ALA A 45 6.45 3.96 -2.69
CA ALA A 45 7.91 3.99 -2.54
C ALA A 45 8.61 3.49 -3.81
N TYR A 46 8.14 2.38 -4.38
CA TYR A 46 8.66 1.84 -5.64
C TYR A 46 8.51 2.85 -6.78
N ALA A 47 7.34 3.46 -6.93
CA ALA A 47 7.09 4.46 -7.95
C ALA A 47 8.03 5.67 -7.83
N ARG A 48 8.23 6.18 -6.60
CA ARG A 48 9.16 7.29 -6.33
C ARG A 48 10.60 6.94 -6.71
N LEU A 49 11.05 5.73 -6.39
CA LEU A 49 12.39 5.26 -6.74
C LEU A 49 12.61 5.19 -8.26
N HIS A 50 11.60 4.78 -9.03
CA HIS A 50 11.70 4.56 -10.47
C HIS A 50 11.36 5.79 -11.32
N THR A 51 10.85 6.85 -10.71
CA THR A 51 10.52 8.10 -11.39
C THR A 51 11.44 9.26 -11.01
N ARG A 52 12.59 8.97 -10.42
CA ARG A 52 13.60 9.97 -10.00
C ARG A 52 13.86 10.98 -11.12
N GLY A 53 13.72 12.25 -10.80
CA GLY A 53 13.99 13.36 -11.73
C GLY A 53 12.98 13.49 -12.88
N LYS A 54 11.95 12.67 -12.94
CA LYS A 54 10.84 12.76 -13.90
C LYS A 54 9.58 13.23 -13.18
N GLU A 55 9.53 14.39 -12.93
CA GLU A 55 8.60 15.43 -12.50
C GLU A 55 7.24 15.16 -11.88
N LYS A 56 6.58 14.06 -11.82
CA LYS A 56 5.17 14.07 -11.35
C LYS A 56 4.84 13.19 -10.18
N ILE A 57 5.55 12.12 -9.97
CA ILE A 57 5.43 11.27 -8.80
C ILE A 57 6.54 11.65 -7.85
N GLY A 58 6.52 12.67 -7.27
CA GLY A 58 7.64 12.93 -6.41
C GLY A 58 7.30 14.07 -5.50
N ILE A 59 7.97 14.37 -4.83
CA ILE A 59 8.58 15.34 -3.92
C ILE A 59 7.61 16.37 -3.32
N ILE A 60 6.57 16.86 -3.97
CA ILE A 60 5.79 17.99 -3.45
C ILE A 60 4.40 17.60 -2.94
N TYR A 61 3.80 16.53 -3.44
CA TYR A 61 2.44 16.19 -3.07
C TYR A 61 2.36 14.80 -2.47
N GLY A 62 1.81 14.73 -1.26
CA GLY A 62 1.46 13.46 -0.62
C GLY A 62 0.36 12.74 -1.37
N THR A 63 0.23 11.47 -1.10
CA THR A 63 -0.89 10.64 -1.56
C THR A 63 -1.45 9.83 -0.41
N ARG A 64 -2.76 9.63 -0.42
CA ARG A 64 -3.43 8.64 0.41
C ARG A 64 -3.07 7.25 -0.11
N THR A 65 -2.84 6.32 0.81
CA THR A 65 -2.44 4.95 0.49
C THR A 65 -3.41 3.96 1.11
N THR A 66 -3.22 2.66 0.82
CA THR A 66 -4.01 1.59 1.44
C THR A 66 -3.83 1.48 2.94
N ALA A 67 -2.73 1.99 3.49
CA ALA A 67 -2.43 1.88 4.92
C ALA A 67 -3.14 2.93 5.76
N GLY A 68 -3.16 2.71 7.06
CA GLY A 68 -3.76 3.64 8.00
C GLY A 68 -3.37 3.36 9.44
N PHE A 69 -3.89 4.21 10.32
CA PHE A 69 -3.67 4.14 11.76
C PHE A 69 -5.00 3.95 12.49
N GLU A 70 -4.95 3.21 13.57
CA GLU A 70 -6.07 2.97 14.49
C GLU A 70 -5.70 3.50 15.88
N PHE A 71 -6.60 4.24 16.50
CA PHE A 71 -6.37 4.87 17.79
C PHE A 71 -7.51 4.59 18.75
N THR A 72 -7.15 4.39 20.02
CA THR A 72 -8.08 4.39 21.14
C THR A 72 -7.49 5.22 22.26
N LYS A 73 -8.32 5.96 23.00
CA LYS A 73 -7.91 6.80 24.11
C LYS A 73 -7.09 5.99 25.13
N GLY A 74 -5.94 6.52 25.50
CA GLY A 74 -5.05 5.89 26.47
C GLY A 74 -4.15 4.76 25.94
N GLU A 75 -4.34 4.32 24.69
CA GLU A 75 -3.62 3.21 24.08
C GLU A 75 -2.60 3.68 23.03
N LEU A 76 -1.63 2.82 22.72
CA LEU A 76 -0.69 3.06 21.62
C LEU A 76 -1.39 2.92 20.27
N PRO A 77 -1.00 3.68 19.25
CA PRO A 77 -1.56 3.55 17.93
C PRO A 77 -1.21 2.20 17.29
N ILE A 78 -2.10 1.72 16.44
CA ILE A 78 -1.85 0.55 15.60
C ILE A 78 -1.72 1.03 14.16
N PHE A 79 -0.63 0.63 13.49
CA PHE A 79 -0.47 0.77 12.05
C PHE A 79 -0.98 -0.48 11.35
N ARG A 80 -1.74 -0.28 10.26
CA ARG A 80 -2.30 -1.36 9.44
C ARG A 80 -2.02 -1.09 7.97
N VAL A 81 -1.43 -2.07 7.27
CA VAL A 81 -1.06 -1.97 5.84
C VAL A 81 -2.29 -1.81 4.95
N ASN A 82 -3.39 -2.49 5.29
CA ASN A 82 -4.67 -2.36 4.61
C ASN A 82 -5.72 -1.80 5.57
N SER A 83 -5.93 -0.50 5.52
CA SER A 83 -6.89 0.20 6.36
C SER A 83 -8.32 -0.23 6.04
N ARG A 84 -9.17 -0.33 7.05
CA ARG A 84 -10.60 -0.54 6.88
C ARG A 84 -11.30 0.65 6.21
N LEU A 85 -10.66 1.82 6.20
CA LEU A 85 -11.13 3.00 5.46
C LEU A 85 -11.08 2.84 3.95
N ASN A 86 -10.40 1.81 3.42
CA ASN A 86 -10.39 1.51 1.98
C ASN A 86 -11.76 1.00 1.47
N ASP A 87 -12.69 0.70 2.36
CA ASP A 87 -14.09 0.49 1.99
C ASP A 87 -14.79 1.83 1.72
N VAL A 88 -15.42 1.96 0.54
CA VAL A 88 -16.07 3.20 0.10
C VAL A 88 -17.17 3.67 1.07
N LYS A 89 -17.97 2.74 1.62
CA LYS A 89 -19.04 3.06 2.54
C LYS A 89 -18.48 3.57 3.86
N MET A 90 -17.45 2.91 4.38
CA MET A 90 -16.77 3.32 5.59
C MET A 90 -16.09 4.69 5.40
N GLY A 91 -15.39 4.89 4.29
CA GLY A 91 -14.78 6.18 3.92
C GLY A 91 -15.83 7.31 3.89
N LYS A 92 -17.01 7.05 3.30
CA LYS A 92 -18.12 8.03 3.28
C LYS A 92 -18.62 8.38 4.67
N LEU A 93 -18.83 7.38 5.53
CA LEU A 93 -19.30 7.61 6.91
C LEU A 93 -18.32 8.52 7.68
N VAL A 94 -17.01 8.29 7.54
CA VAL A 94 -15.99 9.10 8.20
C VAL A 94 -15.95 10.52 7.63
N VAL A 95 -16.04 10.70 6.32
CA VAL A 95 -16.10 12.02 5.68
C VAL A 95 -17.32 12.80 6.14
N ASP A 96 -18.50 12.19 6.13
CA ASP A 96 -19.74 12.84 6.54
C ASP A 96 -19.72 13.24 8.03
N ALA A 97 -19.10 12.44 8.88
CA ALA A 97 -18.92 12.75 10.29
C ALA A 97 -17.93 13.92 10.50
N ASN A 98 -16.83 13.94 9.77
CA ASN A 98 -15.85 15.01 9.83
C ASN A 98 -16.42 16.35 9.37
N LYS A 99 -17.26 16.37 8.31
CA LYS A 99 -17.98 17.58 7.87
C LYS A 99 -18.87 18.16 8.97
N LYS A 100 -19.45 17.33 9.81
CA LYS A 100 -20.28 17.73 10.95
C LYS A 100 -19.44 18.10 12.18
N ARG A 101 -18.12 18.16 12.07
CA ARG A 101 -17.18 18.33 13.19
C ARG A 101 -17.37 17.30 14.32
N LYS A 102 -17.94 16.16 13.98
CA LYS A 102 -18.06 15.01 14.88
C LYS A 102 -17.01 14.03 14.42
N TYR A 103 -16.04 13.77 15.25
CA TYR A 103 -15.12 12.69 15.01
C TYR A 103 -15.92 11.39 15.07
N PHE A 104 -15.74 10.55 14.11
CA PHE A 104 -16.52 9.35 13.98
C PHE A 104 -15.80 8.19 14.68
N ASN A 105 -16.44 7.66 15.69
CA ASN A 105 -16.01 6.41 16.29
C ASN A 105 -16.37 5.28 15.33
N THR A 106 -15.43 4.90 14.48
CA THR A 106 -15.65 3.86 13.48
C THR A 106 -15.45 2.47 14.05
N LYS A 107 -14.92 2.38 15.28
CA LYS A 107 -14.66 1.13 15.96
C LYS A 107 -15.11 1.16 17.41
N THR A 108 -15.54 0.02 17.89
CA THR A 108 -15.71 -0.24 19.31
C THR A 108 -14.36 -0.60 19.94
N ARG A 109 -14.27 -0.54 21.26
CA ARG A 109 -13.12 -1.03 22.01
C ARG A 109 -12.79 -2.49 21.64
N LYS A 110 -13.80 -3.32 21.46
CA LYS A 110 -13.66 -4.72 21.05
C LYS A 110 -12.89 -4.88 19.75
N GLU A 111 -13.20 -4.06 18.74
CA GLU A 111 -12.52 -4.13 17.44
C GLU A 111 -11.06 -3.66 17.52
N TYR A 112 -10.75 -2.72 18.43
CA TYR A 112 -9.38 -2.34 18.72
C TYR A 112 -8.61 -3.50 19.40
N ASP A 113 -9.21 -4.16 20.37
CA ASP A 113 -8.64 -5.33 21.05
C ASP A 113 -8.40 -6.49 20.07
N GLU A 114 -9.28 -6.70 19.10
CA GLU A 114 -9.08 -7.66 18.00
C GLU A 114 -7.85 -7.29 17.16
N SER A 115 -7.65 -6.01 16.88
CA SER A 115 -6.45 -5.52 16.16
C SER A 115 -5.17 -5.72 16.98
N LEU A 116 -5.22 -5.57 18.30
CA LEU A 116 -4.09 -5.90 19.18
C LEU A 116 -3.76 -7.39 19.17
N VAL A 117 -4.78 -8.25 19.17
CA VAL A 117 -4.58 -9.72 19.04
C VAL A 117 -3.94 -10.07 17.70
N GLU A 118 -4.37 -9.41 16.62
CA GLU A 118 -3.75 -9.59 15.30
C GLU A 118 -2.28 -9.14 15.30
N ALA A 119 -1.99 -7.96 15.87
CA ALA A 119 -0.62 -7.46 15.99
C ALA A 119 0.29 -8.42 16.75
N LYS A 120 -0.17 -8.99 17.88
CA LYS A 120 0.57 -10.00 18.63
C LYS A 120 0.85 -11.26 17.83
N LYS A 121 -0.08 -11.72 17.00
CA LYS A 121 0.15 -12.86 16.10
C LYS A 121 1.19 -12.54 15.03
N ASP A 122 1.24 -11.29 14.60
CA ASP A 122 2.17 -10.82 13.59
C ASP A 122 3.59 -10.58 14.16
N GLU A 123 3.75 -10.39 15.46
CA GLU A 123 5.08 -10.16 16.10
C GLU A 123 6.11 -11.23 15.76
N ASN A 124 5.70 -12.50 15.62
CA ASN A 124 6.58 -13.61 15.30
C ASN A 124 6.87 -13.77 13.79
N LYS A 125 6.27 -12.95 12.93
CA LYS A 125 6.50 -12.95 11.49
C LYS A 125 7.68 -12.04 11.14
N ASP A 126 8.30 -12.30 9.99
CA ASP A 126 9.18 -11.32 9.37
C ASP A 126 8.43 -9.98 9.27
N PRO A 127 9.03 -8.83 9.63
CA PRO A 127 8.36 -7.54 9.53
C PRO A 127 7.71 -7.27 8.16
N LYS A 128 8.31 -7.76 7.08
CA LYS A 128 7.75 -7.62 5.71
C LYS A 128 6.44 -8.39 5.52
N ASP A 129 6.21 -9.44 6.29
CA ASP A 129 5.01 -10.27 6.22
C ASP A 129 3.91 -9.81 7.19
N ARG A 130 4.22 -8.86 8.06
CA ARG A 130 3.24 -8.28 8.99
C ARG A 130 2.24 -7.39 8.25
N ASN A 131 1.00 -7.42 8.68
CA ASN A 131 -0.06 -6.51 8.21
C ASN A 131 -0.43 -5.47 9.26
N VAL A 132 -0.12 -5.75 10.52
CA VAL A 132 -0.48 -4.93 11.67
C VAL A 132 0.70 -4.86 12.62
N ILE A 133 0.98 -3.66 13.13
CA ILE A 133 2.02 -3.43 14.13
C ILE A 133 1.59 -2.35 15.12
N VAL A 134 1.87 -2.54 16.40
CA VAL A 134 1.67 -1.51 17.42
C VAL A 134 2.82 -0.51 17.34
N LEU A 135 2.50 0.77 17.29
CA LEU A 135 3.50 1.83 17.21
C LEU A 135 4.10 2.13 18.59
N PRO A 136 5.35 2.61 18.64
CA PRO A 136 6.05 2.86 19.90
C PRO A 136 5.55 4.09 20.63
N SER A 137 4.87 5.01 19.95
CA SER A 137 4.46 6.29 20.50
C SER A 137 3.15 6.80 19.85
N ARG A 138 2.43 7.60 20.62
CA ARG A 138 1.31 8.42 20.15
C ARG A 138 1.80 9.74 19.54
N ASP A 139 2.96 10.20 20.00
CA ASP A 139 3.63 11.36 19.44
C ASP A 139 4.39 11.01 18.16
N SER A 140 4.89 12.03 17.49
CA SER A 140 5.76 11.82 16.35
C SER A 140 7.06 11.12 16.77
N PHE A 141 7.54 10.23 15.91
CA PHE A 141 8.81 9.55 16.07
C PHE A 141 9.48 9.39 14.70
N THR A 142 10.76 9.09 14.72
CA THR A 142 11.56 8.90 13.51
C THR A 142 11.94 7.44 13.35
N ILE A 143 11.73 6.90 12.16
CA ILE A 143 12.26 5.62 11.75
C ILE A 143 13.65 5.85 11.19
N SER A 144 14.64 5.16 11.75
CA SER A 144 16.02 5.15 11.29
C SER A 144 16.52 3.73 11.02
N ASP A 145 17.74 3.59 10.58
CA ASP A 145 18.40 2.29 10.40
C ASP A 145 18.62 1.51 11.71
N LYS A 146 18.46 2.16 12.85
CA LYS A 146 18.65 1.59 14.18
C LYS A 146 17.37 1.47 15.00
N GLU A 147 16.36 2.30 14.69
CA GLU A 147 15.16 2.40 15.51
C GLU A 147 13.91 2.27 14.64
N HIS A 148 12.98 1.43 15.09
CA HIS A 148 11.67 1.24 14.46
C HIS A 148 11.71 0.73 13.02
N TRP A 149 12.79 0.05 12.66
CA TRP A 149 12.98 -0.48 11.31
C TRP A 149 11.91 -1.49 10.89
N ASP A 150 11.40 -2.27 11.83
CA ASP A 150 10.32 -3.23 11.63
C ASP A 150 9.01 -2.57 11.14
N ILE A 151 8.71 -1.34 11.60
CA ILE A 151 7.57 -0.56 11.12
C ILE A 151 7.77 -0.19 9.65
N PHE A 152 9.00 0.16 9.29
CA PHE A 152 9.34 0.53 7.94
C PHE A 152 9.24 -0.65 6.97
N GLU A 153 9.78 -1.81 7.37
CA GLU A 153 9.64 -3.05 6.61
C GLU A 153 8.18 -3.52 6.53
N CYS A 154 7.40 -3.36 7.60
CA CYS A 154 5.96 -3.65 7.56
C CYS A 154 5.25 -2.77 6.52
N ALA A 155 5.56 -1.48 6.46
CA ALA A 155 4.92 -0.53 5.54
C ALA A 155 5.37 -0.69 4.09
N LEU A 156 6.69 -0.76 3.86
CA LEU A 156 7.31 -0.69 2.53
C LEU A 156 7.78 -2.03 1.99
N LYS A 157 7.73 -3.09 2.80
CA LYS A 157 8.10 -4.46 2.42
C LYS A 157 9.54 -4.50 1.87
N ASP A 158 9.72 -5.08 0.70
CA ASP A 158 10.98 -5.16 -0.04
C ASP A 158 11.54 -3.79 -0.47
N GLN A 159 10.71 -2.74 -0.46
CA GLN A 159 11.13 -1.37 -0.80
C GLN A 159 11.70 -0.59 0.39
N ALA A 160 11.66 -1.11 1.62
CA ALA A 160 12.14 -0.41 2.80
C ALA A 160 13.61 0.02 2.67
N LYS A 161 14.51 -0.91 2.42
CA LYS A 161 15.94 -0.62 2.30
C LYS A 161 16.27 0.30 1.11
N PRO A 162 15.86 0.03 -0.14
CA PRO A 162 16.12 0.93 -1.26
C PRO A 162 15.57 2.33 -1.06
N TYR A 163 14.38 2.43 -0.43
CA TYR A 163 13.76 3.73 -0.19
C TYR A 163 14.48 4.52 0.90
N PHE A 164 14.95 3.86 1.96
CA PHE A 164 15.74 4.50 3.01
C PHE A 164 17.10 5.01 2.47
N GLU A 165 17.79 4.21 1.68
CA GLU A 165 19.06 4.61 1.03
C GLU A 165 18.87 5.84 0.14
N TYR A 166 17.68 5.99 -0.45
CA TYR A 166 17.35 7.15 -1.29
C TYR A 166 16.95 8.39 -0.49
N ASN A 167 16.12 8.21 0.54
CA ASN A 167 15.39 9.30 1.19
C ASN A 167 15.88 9.60 2.62
N GLY A 168 16.63 8.67 3.22
CA GLY A 168 17.02 8.75 4.63
C GLY A 168 15.88 8.45 5.60
N PRO A 169 16.01 8.91 6.85
CA PRO A 169 15.04 8.71 7.91
C PRO A 169 13.66 9.24 7.57
N ILE A 170 12.62 8.57 8.09
CA ILE A 170 11.22 8.96 7.90
C ILE A 170 10.62 9.37 9.23
N THR A 171 9.97 10.52 9.27
CA THR A 171 9.19 10.93 10.42
C THR A 171 7.77 10.39 10.31
N VAL A 172 7.29 9.76 11.37
CA VAL A 172 5.92 9.27 11.51
C VAL A 172 5.15 10.19 12.43
N TYR A 173 4.02 10.68 11.96
CA TYR A 173 3.05 11.44 12.73
C TYR A 173 1.75 10.63 12.79
N PRO A 174 1.59 9.74 13.77
CA PRO A 174 0.45 8.82 13.78
C PRO A 174 -0.87 9.58 13.94
N ILE A 175 -0.87 10.65 14.74
CA ILE A 175 -2.06 11.42 15.07
C ILE A 175 -1.73 12.90 15.33
N HIS A 176 -2.70 13.77 15.11
CA HIS A 176 -2.60 15.16 15.50
C HIS A 176 -2.89 15.33 17.01
N LYS A 177 -1.99 15.99 17.73
CA LYS A 177 -2.19 16.32 19.15
C LYS A 177 -3.54 17.01 19.37
N GLY A 178 -4.27 16.61 20.40
CA GLY A 178 -5.59 17.15 20.75
C GLY A 178 -6.77 16.46 20.08
N THR A 179 -6.58 15.55 19.11
CA THR A 179 -7.70 14.90 18.44
C THR A 179 -8.25 13.69 19.21
N VAL A 180 -7.42 13.01 20.00
CA VAL A 180 -7.80 11.73 20.66
C VAL A 180 -8.23 11.90 22.11
N ASP A 181 -7.69 12.91 22.80
CA ASP A 181 -7.94 13.07 24.24
C ASP A 181 -9.36 13.55 24.54
N GLU A 182 -10.03 14.13 23.53
CA GLU A 182 -11.41 14.62 23.63
C GLU A 182 -12.46 13.58 23.27
N GLN A 183 -12.08 12.34 22.89
CA GLN A 183 -13.01 11.39 22.32
C GLN A 183 -13.02 10.04 23.01
N ASP A 184 -14.23 9.56 23.27
CA ASP A 184 -14.48 8.17 23.63
C ASP A 184 -14.57 7.33 22.35
N GLY A 185 -13.74 6.28 22.25
CA GLY A 185 -13.79 5.30 21.16
C GLY A 185 -12.53 5.21 20.32
N THR A 186 -12.62 4.48 19.22
CA THR A 186 -11.51 4.23 18.32
C THR A 186 -11.64 5.04 17.02
N ILE A 187 -10.58 5.69 16.63
CA ILE A 187 -10.51 6.52 15.42
C ILE A 187 -9.68 5.79 14.36
N LEU A 188 -10.09 5.89 13.11
CA LEU A 188 -9.34 5.41 11.96
C LEU A 188 -8.84 6.58 11.14
N ASN A 189 -7.55 6.57 10.81
CA ASN A 189 -6.93 7.53 9.90
C ASN A 189 -6.28 6.82 8.72
N VAL A 190 -6.35 7.43 7.55
CA VAL A 190 -5.59 6.98 6.38
C VAL A 190 -4.13 7.44 6.51
N LEU A 191 -3.21 6.60 6.09
CA LEU A 191 -1.82 7.00 5.92
C LEU A 191 -1.69 7.90 4.69
N TRP A 192 -1.21 9.11 4.94
CA TRP A 192 -0.72 10.00 3.91
C TRP A 192 0.79 9.88 3.78
N PHE A 193 1.25 9.40 2.64
CA PHE A 193 2.67 9.31 2.33
C PHE A 193 3.10 10.58 1.60
N ARG A 194 3.82 11.45 2.29
CA ARG A 194 4.22 12.78 1.82
C ARG A 194 5.74 12.92 1.82
N SER A 195 6.26 13.77 0.93
CA SER A 195 7.62 14.33 1.07
C SER A 195 7.49 15.83 1.32
N TYR A 196 8.27 16.33 2.25
CA TYR A 196 8.34 17.75 2.58
C TYR A 196 9.81 18.13 2.74
N GLU A 197 10.28 19.15 2.00
CA GLU A 197 11.65 19.65 2.06
C GLU A 197 12.75 18.58 1.99
N GLY A 198 12.54 17.55 1.18
CA GLY A 198 13.51 16.46 1.00
C GLY A 198 13.41 15.32 2.02
N ALA A 199 12.51 15.40 3.00
CA ALA A 199 12.24 14.32 3.94
C ALA A 199 10.89 13.65 3.63
N SER A 200 10.81 12.35 3.75
CA SER A 200 9.52 11.64 3.67
C SER A 200 8.84 11.59 5.03
N ILE A 201 7.52 11.66 5.00
CA ILE A 201 6.67 11.69 6.17
C ILE A 201 5.53 10.69 6.01
N PHE A 202 5.34 9.87 7.04
CA PHE A 202 4.13 9.07 7.25
C PHE A 202 3.18 9.84 8.15
N TYR A 203 2.07 10.28 7.61
CA TYR A 203 1.17 11.17 8.32
C TYR A 203 -0.26 10.61 8.39
N GLY A 204 -0.75 10.45 9.61
CA GLY A 204 -2.11 10.02 9.91
C GLY A 204 -2.98 11.20 10.31
N PHE A 205 -3.75 11.77 9.37
CA PHE A 205 -4.57 12.92 9.64
C PHE A 205 -6.00 12.75 9.14
N SER A 206 -6.95 12.72 10.05
CA SER A 206 -8.36 12.47 9.71
C SER A 206 -9.06 13.66 9.05
N ARG A 207 -8.63 14.90 9.34
CA ARG A 207 -9.27 16.09 8.78
C ARG A 207 -9.17 16.19 7.27
N ASN A 208 -8.14 15.59 6.69
CA ASN A 208 -7.92 15.65 5.26
C ASN A 208 -8.80 14.73 4.43
N LEU A 209 -9.63 13.90 5.05
CA LEU A 209 -10.57 13.03 4.31
C LEU A 209 -11.70 13.82 3.63
N ASN A 210 -11.96 15.05 4.09
CA ASN A 210 -12.99 15.95 3.56
C ASN A 210 -12.49 16.92 2.51
N HIS A 211 -11.17 17.00 2.30
CA HIS A 211 -10.57 17.94 1.38
C HIS A 211 -10.27 17.26 0.05
N ASP A 212 -10.15 18.06 -1.00
CA ASP A 212 -9.70 17.65 -2.33
C ASP A 212 -8.20 17.37 -2.30
N ASP A 213 -7.83 16.35 -1.54
CA ASP A 213 -6.48 15.80 -1.51
C ASP A 213 -6.33 14.74 -2.59
N ARG A 214 -5.19 14.10 -2.65
CA ARG A 214 -4.86 13.19 -3.74
C ARG A 214 -4.79 11.75 -3.28
N ALA A 215 -5.48 10.88 -4.01
CA ALA A 215 -5.23 9.45 -3.99
C ALA A 215 -4.66 9.01 -5.33
N ARG A 216 -3.67 8.13 -5.28
CA ARG A 216 -3.12 7.49 -6.47
C ARG A 216 -3.66 6.08 -6.59
N GLY A 217 -3.92 5.71 -7.83
CA GLY A 217 -4.27 4.35 -8.19
C GLY A 217 -3.25 3.75 -9.14
N VAL A 218 -3.29 2.44 -9.22
CA VAL A 218 -2.46 1.66 -10.13
C VAL A 218 -3.35 0.86 -11.06
N TYR A 219 -3.22 1.09 -12.36
CA TYR A 219 -3.60 0.09 -13.34
C TYR A 219 -2.44 -0.89 -13.45
N GLU A 220 -2.64 -2.08 -12.94
CA GLU A 220 -1.63 -3.13 -13.07
C GLU A 220 -1.29 -3.34 -14.54
N GLU A 221 0.00 -3.42 -14.86
CA GLU A 221 0.39 -3.92 -16.16
C GLU A 221 -0.31 -5.26 -16.34
N LYS A 222 -1.22 -5.30 -17.28
CA LYS A 222 -1.65 -6.59 -17.80
C LYS A 222 -0.40 -7.12 -18.50
N ASP A 223 0.32 -7.94 -17.79
CA ASP A 223 1.37 -8.74 -18.39
C ASP A 223 0.68 -9.62 -19.43
N GLU A 224 0.57 -9.10 -20.65
CA GLU A 224 0.23 -9.94 -21.80
C GLU A 224 1.24 -11.09 -21.88
N ASN A 225 2.44 -10.88 -21.38
CA ASN A 225 3.47 -11.89 -21.18
C ASN A 225 3.21 -12.83 -20.00
N ILE A 226 2.67 -12.39 -18.83
CA ILE A 226 2.37 -13.32 -17.72
C ILE A 226 1.20 -14.26 -18.09
N ASN A 227 0.20 -13.81 -18.85
CA ASN A 227 -0.83 -14.72 -19.33
C ASN A 227 -0.29 -15.73 -20.37
N SER A 228 0.66 -15.33 -21.20
CA SER A 228 1.40 -16.27 -22.04
C SER A 228 2.39 -17.10 -21.21
N PHE A 229 3.12 -16.49 -20.30
CA PHE A 229 4.05 -17.15 -19.38
C PHE A 229 3.34 -18.12 -18.43
N GLY A 230 2.19 -17.74 -17.86
CA GLY A 230 1.40 -18.63 -17.01
C GLY A 230 0.83 -19.83 -17.77
N LYS A 231 0.37 -19.63 -19.00
CA LYS A 231 -0.04 -20.72 -19.89
C LYS A 231 1.15 -21.58 -20.30
N ASP A 232 2.27 -20.96 -20.65
CA ASP A 232 3.50 -21.65 -21.03
C ASP A 232 4.13 -22.34 -19.82
N TYR A 233 4.07 -21.75 -18.61
CA TYR A 233 4.54 -22.36 -17.37
C TYR A 233 3.71 -23.58 -16.95
N THR A 234 2.39 -23.53 -17.10
CA THR A 234 1.51 -24.67 -16.86
C THR A 234 1.77 -25.78 -17.88
N LYS A 235 1.97 -25.43 -19.15
CA LYS A 235 2.38 -26.35 -20.21
C LYS A 235 3.74 -26.98 -19.89
N TYR A 236 4.69 -26.19 -19.40
CA TYR A 236 6.01 -26.66 -18.99
C TYR A 236 5.97 -27.61 -17.80
N LEU A 237 5.17 -27.34 -16.76
CA LEU A 237 4.99 -28.24 -15.62
C LEU A 237 4.36 -29.58 -16.07
N THR A 238 3.42 -29.52 -17.00
CA THR A 238 2.82 -30.73 -17.61
C THR A 238 3.87 -31.54 -18.36
N LEU A 239 4.71 -30.88 -19.16
CA LEU A 239 5.82 -31.51 -19.89
C LEU A 239 6.87 -32.13 -18.94
N LEU A 240 7.24 -31.43 -17.87
CA LEU A 240 8.13 -31.98 -16.82
C LEU A 240 7.54 -33.22 -16.14
N SER A 241 6.22 -33.23 -15.91
CA SER A 241 5.51 -34.38 -15.36
C SER A 241 5.55 -35.60 -16.31
N GLU A 242 5.41 -35.35 -17.62
CA GLU A 242 5.50 -36.41 -18.65
C GLU A 242 6.94 -36.95 -18.80
N ILE A 243 7.96 -36.08 -18.69
CA ILE A 243 9.38 -36.48 -18.67
C ILE A 243 9.64 -37.38 -17.46
N LYS A 244 9.22 -37.01 -16.27
CA LYS A 244 9.40 -37.78 -15.04
C LYS A 244 8.71 -39.16 -15.11
N LYS A 245 7.67 -39.29 -15.89
CA LYS A 245 6.93 -40.55 -16.11
C LYS A 245 7.53 -41.43 -17.22
N GLY A 246 8.64 -41.01 -17.87
CA GLY A 246 9.27 -41.73 -18.98
C GLY A 246 8.42 -41.88 -20.23
N LYS A 247 7.41 -41.04 -20.39
CA LYS A 247 6.40 -41.16 -21.48
C LYS A 247 6.56 -40.08 -22.57
N MET A 248 7.70 -39.40 -22.65
CA MET A 248 7.85 -38.28 -23.57
C MET A 248 8.46 -38.70 -24.91
N PRO A 249 7.78 -38.46 -26.02
CA PRO A 249 8.36 -38.62 -27.35
C PRO A 249 9.43 -37.56 -27.64
N VAL A 250 10.48 -37.92 -28.41
CA VAL A 250 11.64 -37.08 -28.74
C VAL A 250 11.24 -35.73 -29.35
N SER A 251 10.11 -35.70 -30.12
CA SER A 251 9.58 -34.47 -30.70
C SER A 251 9.19 -33.41 -29.66
N LYS A 252 8.76 -33.80 -28.47
CA LYS A 252 8.41 -32.89 -27.37
C LYS A 252 9.66 -32.37 -26.61
N LEU A 253 10.77 -33.09 -26.61
CA LEU A 253 12.04 -32.59 -26.06
C LEU A 253 12.53 -31.34 -26.79
N ILE A 254 12.36 -31.28 -28.10
CA ILE A 254 12.70 -30.11 -28.96
C ILE A 254 11.86 -28.88 -28.55
N GLU A 255 10.58 -29.07 -28.20
CA GLU A 255 9.73 -27.95 -27.71
C GLU A 255 10.23 -27.43 -26.36
N VAL A 256 10.67 -28.32 -25.46
CA VAL A 256 11.24 -27.93 -24.15
C VAL A 256 12.54 -27.16 -24.35
N GLU A 257 13.43 -27.61 -25.22
CA GLU A 257 14.67 -26.88 -25.53
C GLU A 257 14.42 -25.49 -26.11
N LYS A 258 13.48 -25.37 -27.04
CA LYS A 258 13.07 -24.05 -27.61
C LYS A 258 12.50 -23.13 -26.56
N PHE A 259 11.72 -23.65 -25.58
CA PHE A 259 11.17 -22.88 -24.50
C PHE A 259 12.26 -22.40 -23.52
N LEU A 260 13.19 -23.30 -23.14
CA LEU A 260 14.32 -22.96 -22.27
C LEU A 260 15.26 -21.93 -22.92
N LYS A 261 15.40 -21.96 -24.24
CA LYS A 261 16.18 -20.96 -24.98
C LYS A 261 15.52 -19.59 -24.93
N LYS A 262 14.20 -19.49 -25.11
CA LYS A 262 13.44 -18.23 -24.94
C LYS A 262 13.54 -17.65 -23.54
N LEU A 263 13.57 -18.48 -22.49
CA LEU A 263 13.75 -18.04 -21.11
C LEU A 263 15.14 -17.47 -20.80
N LYS A 264 16.15 -17.83 -21.58
CA LYS A 264 17.51 -17.30 -21.42
C LYS A 264 17.74 -16.00 -22.20
N GLU A 265 16.91 -15.71 -23.18
CA GLU A 265 17.04 -14.56 -24.09
C GLU A 265 16.13 -13.38 -23.70
N GLY A 266 15.22 -13.52 -22.72
CA GLY A 266 14.33 -12.50 -22.17
C GLY A 266 14.65 -12.18 -20.71
#